data_4d672b09e97d45a9e34fa70888228f38
#
_entry.id   4d672b09e97d45a9e34fa70888228f38
#
_cell.length_a   1.000
_cell.length_b   1.000
_cell.length_c   1.000
_cell.angle_alpha   90.00
_cell.angle_beta   90.00
_cell.angle_gamma   90.00
#
_symmetry.space_group_name_H-M   'P 1'
#
loop_
_entity.id
_entity.type
_entity.pdbx_description
1 polymer ?
#
loop_
_entity_poly.entity_id
_entity_poly.type
_entity_poly.pdbx_seq_one_letter_code
_entity_poly.pdbx_strand_id
1 'polypeptide(L)'
;MIKAGIIGSTGYAGNELVRILTAHKDVEIKWYGSRSYIDKKYYEVYQNMFQIVDDVCMDDNMEALANEVDVIFTATPQGLCASLVNEEVLSKVKIVDLSADFRIKDVSTYEKWYGIEHKSPEFIEEAVYGLCEVNREDIKKARLVANPGCYTTCSILTIYPLAKEGLIDMSSIIIDAKSGTSGAGRGAKVDNLFCEVNENMKAYGVATHRHTPENEEQLGYASGEEVVLNFTPHLVPMNRGILATAYANLKAGVTYEEVRAAYEKYYNKEKFVRLLDKDVCPQTKWVEGSNYVDVNFKIDPRTNRIIMMGAIDNLVKGAAGQAVQNMNLMFGLPETEGLELVPMFP
;
A
#
# COMPACT_ATOMS: atom_id res chain seq x y z
N MET A 1 -23.11 -3.06 11.80
CA MET A 1 -22.20 -2.22 10.99
C MET A 1 -20.96 -1.92 11.82
N ILE A 2 -19.78 -2.04 11.23
CA ILE A 2 -18.51 -1.68 11.83
C ILE A 2 -18.42 -0.15 11.85
N LYS A 3 -18.11 0.40 12.99
CA LYS A 3 -17.88 1.86 13.13
C LYS A 3 -16.41 2.15 12.85
N ALA A 4 -16.15 3.02 11.89
CA ALA A 4 -14.79 3.38 11.47
C ALA A 4 -14.46 4.82 11.83
N GLY A 5 -13.24 5.06 12.27
CA GLY A 5 -12.65 6.37 12.40
C GLY A 5 -11.44 6.52 11.48
N ILE A 6 -11.24 7.67 10.89
CA ILE A 6 -10.13 7.96 10.00
C ILE A 6 -9.35 9.16 10.53
N ILE A 7 -8.14 8.95 11.02
CA ILE A 7 -7.21 10.02 11.35
C ILE A 7 -6.44 10.39 10.08
N GLY A 8 -6.45 11.67 9.70
CA GLY A 8 -5.89 12.15 8.45
C GLY A 8 -6.84 12.01 7.24
N SER A 9 -8.15 12.04 7.47
CA SER A 9 -9.21 11.88 6.46
C SER A 9 -9.13 12.84 5.29
N THR A 10 -8.52 14.01 5.46
CA THR A 10 -8.40 15.06 4.43
C THR A 10 -7.09 15.00 3.62
N GLY A 11 -6.23 14.00 3.84
CA GLY A 11 -5.16 13.64 2.91
C GLY A 11 -5.70 12.87 1.69
N TYR A 12 -4.89 12.62 0.65
CA TYR A 12 -5.35 11.87 -0.53
C TYR A 12 -5.72 10.42 -0.19
N ALA A 13 -4.90 9.72 0.60
CA ALA A 13 -5.22 8.36 1.04
C ALA A 13 -6.45 8.34 1.98
N GLY A 14 -6.56 9.32 2.88
CA GLY A 14 -7.72 9.46 3.76
C GLY A 14 -9.01 9.75 3.00
N ASN A 15 -8.97 10.64 2.01
CA ASN A 15 -10.14 10.90 1.14
C ASN A 15 -10.54 9.67 0.32
N GLU A 16 -9.58 8.88 -0.10
CA GLU A 16 -9.85 7.63 -0.81
C GLU A 16 -10.49 6.58 0.13
N LEU A 17 -10.04 6.50 1.40
CA LEU A 17 -10.73 5.72 2.44
C LEU A 17 -12.17 6.17 2.62
N VAL A 18 -12.41 7.48 2.76
CA VAL A 18 -13.78 8.02 2.86
C VAL A 18 -14.62 7.60 1.66
N ARG A 19 -14.09 7.72 0.44
CA ARG A 19 -14.80 7.32 -0.79
C ARG A 19 -15.20 5.84 -0.79
N ILE A 20 -14.29 4.96 -0.41
CA ILE A 20 -14.53 3.51 -0.42
C ILE A 20 -15.49 3.13 0.72
N LEU A 21 -15.23 3.62 1.94
CA LEU A 21 -16.02 3.26 3.12
C LEU A 21 -17.43 3.83 3.09
N THR A 22 -17.66 5.00 2.48
CA THR A 22 -19.00 5.56 2.29
C THR A 22 -19.89 4.64 1.42
N ALA A 23 -19.30 3.89 0.50
CA ALA A 23 -20.02 2.92 -0.33
C ALA A 23 -20.03 1.50 0.26
N HIS A 24 -19.38 1.26 1.38
CA HIS A 24 -19.26 -0.06 2.01
C HIS A 24 -20.49 -0.38 2.86
N LYS A 25 -21.22 -1.45 2.53
CA LYS A 25 -22.52 -1.76 3.16
C LYS A 25 -22.45 -2.13 4.65
N ASP A 26 -21.30 -2.61 5.13
CA ASP A 26 -21.11 -3.09 6.50
C ASP A 26 -20.35 -2.12 7.39
N VAL A 27 -20.02 -0.90 6.89
CA VAL A 27 -19.23 0.12 7.61
C VAL A 27 -20.00 1.43 7.70
N GLU A 28 -19.84 2.11 8.83
CA GLU A 28 -20.28 3.48 9.06
C GLU A 28 -19.09 4.32 9.53
N ILE A 29 -18.78 5.40 8.83
CA ILE A 29 -17.72 6.33 9.27
C ILE A 29 -18.29 7.22 10.35
N LYS A 30 -17.68 7.20 11.54
CA LYS A 30 -18.07 8.01 12.71
C LYS A 30 -17.17 9.20 12.97
N TRP A 31 -15.94 9.18 12.44
CA TRP A 31 -14.93 10.16 12.76
C TRP A 31 -14.08 10.52 11.55
N TYR A 32 -14.13 11.79 11.18
CA TYR A 32 -13.36 12.36 10.06
C TYR A 32 -12.23 13.23 10.62
N GLY A 33 -11.17 12.62 11.15
CA GLY A 33 -10.03 13.29 11.78
C GLY A 33 -9.22 14.14 10.82
N SER A 34 -9.00 15.41 11.16
CA SER A 34 -8.21 16.34 10.35
C SER A 34 -7.68 17.50 11.20
N ARG A 35 -6.36 17.63 11.32
CA ARG A 35 -5.75 18.77 12.06
C ARG A 35 -5.97 20.13 11.41
N SER A 36 -6.13 20.18 10.11
CA SER A 36 -6.19 21.44 9.35
C SER A 36 -7.61 21.97 9.14
N TYR A 37 -8.63 21.14 9.38
CA TYR A 37 -10.00 21.45 9.00
C TYR A 37 -11.02 21.12 10.09
N ILE A 38 -10.61 21.13 11.36
CA ILE A 38 -11.51 20.92 12.52
C ILE A 38 -12.72 21.87 12.40
N ASP A 39 -13.91 21.38 12.73
CA ASP A 39 -15.22 22.07 12.69
C ASP A 39 -15.71 22.45 11.29
N LYS A 40 -14.98 22.12 10.22
CA LYS A 40 -15.49 22.27 8.86
C LYS A 40 -16.23 21.02 8.40
N LYS A 41 -17.29 21.19 7.64
CA LYS A 41 -17.94 20.06 6.98
C LYS A 41 -16.99 19.43 5.98
N TYR A 42 -17.01 18.09 5.88
CA TYR A 42 -16.08 17.35 5.04
C TYR A 42 -16.15 17.79 3.56
N TYR A 43 -17.37 18.02 3.05
CA TYR A 43 -17.56 18.48 1.67
C TYR A 43 -17.01 19.90 1.40
N GLU A 44 -16.81 20.74 2.42
CA GLU A 44 -16.16 22.06 2.24
C GLU A 44 -14.67 21.89 1.87
N VAL A 45 -14.07 20.76 2.25
CA VAL A 45 -12.70 20.39 1.89
C VAL A 45 -12.66 19.69 0.53
N TYR A 46 -13.66 18.84 0.27
CA TYR A 46 -13.79 18.03 -0.92
C TYR A 46 -15.18 18.17 -1.52
N GLN A 47 -15.37 19.14 -2.42
CA GLN A 47 -16.68 19.50 -2.99
C GLN A 47 -17.38 18.36 -3.76
N ASN A 48 -16.63 17.35 -4.23
CA ASN A 48 -17.21 16.14 -4.82
C ASN A 48 -17.97 15.28 -3.81
N MET A 49 -17.82 15.54 -2.50
CA MET A 49 -18.57 14.88 -1.42
C MET A 49 -19.83 15.67 -0.99
N PHE A 50 -20.16 16.76 -1.69
CA PHE A 50 -21.36 17.57 -1.38
C PHE A 50 -22.64 16.71 -1.46
N GLN A 51 -23.48 16.78 -0.45
CA GLN A 51 -24.68 15.97 -0.24
C GLN A 51 -24.43 14.44 -0.15
N ILE A 52 -23.16 14.02 0.03
CA ILE A 52 -22.77 12.62 0.27
C ILE A 52 -22.22 12.47 1.69
N VAL A 53 -21.34 13.38 2.12
CA VAL A 53 -20.73 13.42 3.46
C VAL A 53 -20.92 14.80 4.05
N ASP A 54 -21.93 14.95 4.89
CA ASP A 54 -22.26 16.22 5.58
C ASP A 54 -21.65 16.34 6.98
N ASP A 55 -20.90 15.31 7.40
CA ASP A 55 -20.24 15.25 8.70
C ASP A 55 -19.16 16.32 8.84
N VAL A 56 -18.83 16.64 10.10
CA VAL A 56 -17.84 17.64 10.45
C VAL A 56 -16.49 16.99 10.69
N CYS A 57 -15.42 17.62 10.22
CA CYS A 57 -14.05 17.20 10.51
C CYS A 57 -13.76 17.42 12.01
N MET A 58 -13.14 16.40 12.62
CA MET A 58 -12.80 16.35 14.05
C MET A 58 -11.29 16.33 14.23
N ASP A 59 -10.84 16.40 15.48
CA ASP A 59 -9.42 16.31 15.83
C ASP A 59 -8.86 14.88 15.68
N ASP A 60 -7.61 14.65 16.09
CA ASP A 60 -6.91 13.37 16.04
C ASP A 60 -6.84 12.70 17.43
N ASN A 61 -7.80 12.93 18.32
CA ASN A 61 -7.80 12.34 19.65
C ASN A 61 -8.11 10.84 19.60
N MET A 62 -7.06 10.02 19.45
CA MET A 62 -7.19 8.57 19.29
C MET A 62 -7.80 7.89 20.53
N GLU A 63 -7.51 8.38 21.74
CA GLU A 63 -8.06 7.81 22.98
C GLU A 63 -9.59 8.01 23.08
N ALA A 64 -10.07 9.20 22.70
CA ALA A 64 -11.51 9.46 22.61
C ALA A 64 -12.14 8.60 21.52
N LEU A 65 -11.53 8.58 20.35
CA LEU A 65 -11.98 7.82 19.18
C LEU A 65 -12.09 6.31 19.47
N ALA A 66 -11.14 5.74 20.21
CA ALA A 66 -11.13 4.33 20.58
C ALA A 66 -12.34 3.89 21.44
N ASN A 67 -13.06 4.83 22.02
CA ASN A 67 -14.30 4.54 22.78
C ASN A 67 -15.57 4.58 21.90
N GLU A 68 -15.47 5.08 20.66
CA GLU A 68 -16.62 5.34 19.78
C GLU A 68 -16.67 4.45 18.55
N VAL A 69 -15.54 3.85 18.16
CA VAL A 69 -15.40 3.07 16.92
C VAL A 69 -14.85 1.67 17.16
N ASP A 70 -14.98 0.81 16.16
CA ASP A 70 -14.45 -0.56 16.16
C ASP A 70 -13.09 -0.65 15.46
N VAL A 71 -12.82 0.28 14.51
CA VAL A 71 -11.57 0.35 13.76
C VAL A 71 -11.13 1.79 13.54
N ILE A 72 -9.81 2.02 13.67
CA ILE A 72 -9.17 3.30 13.33
C ILE A 72 -8.22 3.09 12.15
N PHE A 73 -8.39 3.91 11.11
CA PHE A 73 -7.43 4.05 10.03
C PHE A 73 -6.54 5.26 10.28
N THR A 74 -5.23 5.10 10.23
CA THR A 74 -4.29 6.22 10.35
C THR A 74 -3.66 6.52 8.99
N ALA A 75 -4.20 7.52 8.28
CA ALA A 75 -3.68 8.02 7.00
C ALA A 75 -2.80 9.26 7.22
N THR A 76 -1.76 9.12 8.03
CA THR A 76 -0.97 10.20 8.62
C THR A 76 0.48 10.17 8.15
N PRO A 77 1.24 11.26 8.33
CA PRO A 77 2.69 11.21 8.23
C PRO A 77 3.27 10.20 9.23
N GLN A 78 4.43 9.64 8.86
CA GLN A 78 5.17 8.70 9.73
C GLN A 78 5.55 9.35 11.08
N GLY A 79 5.60 8.52 12.12
CA GLY A 79 5.84 8.89 13.50
C GLY A 79 4.58 9.27 14.27
N LEU A 80 3.47 9.58 13.58
CA LEU A 80 2.24 10.01 14.26
C LEU A 80 1.46 8.82 14.82
N CYS A 81 1.26 7.76 14.05
CA CYS A 81 0.56 6.58 14.53
C CYS A 81 1.27 5.99 15.75
N ALA A 82 2.60 5.80 15.66
CA ALA A 82 3.41 5.33 16.77
C ALA A 82 3.34 6.23 18.02
N SER A 83 3.10 7.53 17.86
CA SER A 83 2.95 8.43 18.99
C SER A 83 1.57 8.40 19.67
N LEU A 84 0.57 7.82 19.01
CA LEU A 84 -0.82 7.75 19.47
C LEU A 84 -1.23 6.36 19.95
N VAL A 85 -0.59 5.32 19.45
CA VAL A 85 -0.87 3.93 19.80
C VAL A 85 -0.35 3.62 21.19
N ASN A 86 -1.18 2.98 22.02
CA ASN A 86 -0.83 2.43 23.32
C ASN A 86 -1.72 1.21 23.63
N GLU A 87 -1.42 0.49 24.71
CA GLU A 87 -2.17 -0.72 25.08
C GLU A 87 -3.63 -0.44 25.41
N GLU A 88 -3.95 0.72 26.00
CA GLU A 88 -5.33 1.09 26.29
C GLU A 88 -6.15 1.22 25.00
N VAL A 89 -5.61 1.88 23.99
CA VAL A 89 -6.25 2.03 22.67
C VAL A 89 -6.41 0.65 22.00
N LEU A 90 -5.33 -0.14 21.92
CA LEU A 90 -5.36 -1.46 21.26
C LEU A 90 -6.24 -2.48 21.98
N SER A 91 -6.54 -2.29 23.27
CA SER A 91 -7.49 -3.14 24.00
C SER A 91 -8.95 -2.90 23.62
N LYS A 92 -9.25 -1.75 22.99
CA LYS A 92 -10.61 -1.30 22.66
C LYS A 92 -10.94 -1.38 21.18
N VAL A 93 -9.95 -1.13 20.31
CA VAL A 93 -10.15 -0.92 18.88
C VAL A 93 -9.05 -1.55 18.05
N LYS A 94 -9.39 -1.99 16.83
CA LYS A 94 -8.40 -2.44 15.86
C LYS A 94 -7.85 -1.25 15.07
N ILE A 95 -6.57 -1.33 14.70
CA ILE A 95 -5.88 -0.25 13.95
C ILE A 95 -5.35 -0.78 12.64
N VAL A 96 -5.61 -0.04 11.55
CA VAL A 96 -4.96 -0.21 10.25
C VAL A 96 -4.13 1.04 9.97
N ASP A 97 -2.82 0.91 10.10
CA ASP A 97 -1.88 2.01 9.92
C ASP A 97 -1.39 2.12 8.47
N LEU A 98 -1.72 3.22 7.80
CA LEU A 98 -1.22 3.53 6.46
C LEU A 98 0.08 4.34 6.48
N SER A 99 0.56 4.75 7.68
CA SER A 99 1.90 5.30 7.83
C SER A 99 2.95 4.20 7.66
N ALA A 100 4.19 4.49 7.99
CA ALA A 100 5.25 3.49 7.88
C ALA A 100 5.68 2.91 9.23
N ASP A 101 5.00 3.31 10.32
CA ASP A 101 5.54 3.18 11.67
C ASP A 101 5.73 1.73 12.10
N PHE A 102 4.91 0.82 11.60
CA PHE A 102 4.94 -0.59 12.02
C PHE A 102 5.30 -1.59 10.90
N ARG A 103 5.80 -1.09 9.74
CA ARG A 103 6.09 -1.97 8.59
C ARG A 103 7.39 -2.74 8.70
N ILE A 104 8.39 -2.16 9.37
CA ILE A 104 9.76 -2.68 9.47
C ILE A 104 9.97 -3.22 10.88
N LYS A 105 10.39 -4.48 11.00
CA LYS A 105 10.56 -5.14 12.29
C LYS A 105 11.77 -4.65 13.06
N ASP A 106 12.87 -4.32 12.37
CA ASP A 106 14.05 -3.77 13.03
C ASP A 106 13.92 -2.26 13.25
N VAL A 107 13.81 -1.88 14.54
CA VAL A 107 13.70 -0.47 14.97
C VAL A 107 14.84 0.38 14.45
N SER A 108 16.07 -0.15 14.49
CA SER A 108 17.25 0.61 14.05
C SER A 108 17.22 0.91 12.56
N THR A 109 16.72 -0.01 11.75
CA THR A 109 16.47 0.18 10.31
C THR A 109 15.39 1.22 10.08
N TYR A 110 14.26 1.15 10.80
CA TYR A 110 13.22 2.18 10.72
C TYR A 110 13.80 3.57 11.04
N GLU A 111 14.45 3.74 12.18
CA GLU A 111 15.00 5.03 12.61
C GLU A 111 16.06 5.58 11.64
N LYS A 112 16.92 4.71 11.11
CA LYS A 112 17.91 5.08 10.10
C LYS A 112 17.27 5.60 8.80
N TRP A 113 16.26 4.92 8.28
CA TRP A 113 15.67 5.24 6.99
C TRP A 113 14.63 6.36 7.06
N TYR A 114 13.93 6.50 8.19
CA TYR A 114 12.94 7.55 8.38
C TYR A 114 13.49 8.80 9.06
N GLY A 115 14.64 8.71 9.74
CA GLY A 115 15.31 9.81 10.41
C GLY A 115 14.55 10.32 11.64
N ILE A 116 13.74 9.48 12.25
CA ILE A 116 12.92 9.76 13.43
C ILE A 116 12.99 8.59 14.42
N GLU A 117 12.89 8.89 15.72
CA GLU A 117 12.78 7.90 16.77
C GLU A 117 11.40 7.24 16.75
N HIS A 118 11.37 5.89 16.88
CA HIS A 118 10.10 5.16 17.00
C HIS A 118 9.50 5.33 18.38
N LYS A 119 8.24 5.76 18.47
CA LYS A 119 7.61 6.17 19.73
C LYS A 119 6.91 5.03 20.49
N SER A 120 6.69 3.89 19.85
CA SER A 120 6.05 2.71 20.45
C SER A 120 6.67 1.42 19.87
N PRO A 121 7.99 1.20 20.06
CA PRO A 121 8.69 0.04 19.49
C PRO A 121 8.17 -1.30 20.04
N GLU A 122 7.56 -1.30 21.22
CA GLU A 122 6.97 -2.49 21.86
C GLU A 122 5.85 -3.13 21.03
N PHE A 123 5.18 -2.38 20.14
CA PHE A 123 4.09 -2.90 19.30
C PHE A 123 4.55 -3.36 17.91
N ILE A 124 5.81 -3.14 17.54
CA ILE A 124 6.33 -3.53 16.21
C ILE A 124 6.25 -5.05 16.04
N GLU A 125 6.58 -5.81 17.07
CA GLU A 125 6.62 -7.28 16.97
C GLU A 125 5.22 -7.86 16.72
N GLU A 126 4.19 -7.33 17.38
CA GLU A 126 2.82 -7.80 17.19
C GLU A 126 2.15 -7.28 15.92
N ALA A 127 2.59 -6.15 15.38
CA ALA A 127 2.03 -5.58 14.18
C ALA A 127 2.18 -6.54 13.00
N VAL A 128 1.09 -6.79 12.28
CA VAL A 128 1.09 -7.66 11.10
C VAL A 128 1.25 -6.82 9.85
N TYR A 129 2.19 -7.19 8.98
CA TYR A 129 2.34 -6.55 7.67
C TYR A 129 1.14 -6.85 6.78
N GLY A 130 0.39 -5.82 6.41
CA GLY A 130 -0.95 -5.89 5.83
C GLY A 130 -1.00 -6.16 4.32
N LEU A 131 -0.13 -7.03 3.79
CA LEU A 131 -0.25 -7.52 2.42
C LEU A 131 -1.13 -8.78 2.42
N CYS A 132 -2.42 -8.61 2.09
CA CYS A 132 -3.45 -9.63 2.27
C CYS A 132 -3.14 -10.94 1.55
N GLU A 133 -2.59 -10.88 0.35
CA GLU A 133 -2.25 -12.05 -0.47
C GLU A 133 -1.13 -12.90 0.13
N VAL A 134 -0.36 -12.32 1.05
CA VAL A 134 0.78 -12.99 1.70
C VAL A 134 0.47 -13.39 3.15
N ASN A 135 -0.16 -12.49 3.91
CA ASN A 135 -0.29 -12.61 5.37
C ASN A 135 -1.74 -12.77 5.86
N ARG A 136 -2.64 -13.26 4.99
CA ARG A 136 -4.10 -13.34 5.25
C ARG A 136 -4.47 -13.91 6.61
N GLU A 137 -3.89 -15.04 7.01
CA GLU A 137 -4.28 -15.72 8.25
C GLU A 137 -3.81 -15.00 9.51
N ASP A 138 -2.72 -14.25 9.44
CA ASP A 138 -2.24 -13.44 10.55
C ASP A 138 -3.02 -12.13 10.65
N ILE A 139 -3.37 -11.51 9.52
CA ILE A 139 -4.22 -10.30 9.48
C ILE A 139 -5.59 -10.57 10.14
N LYS A 140 -6.20 -11.73 9.93
CA LYS A 140 -7.48 -12.10 10.57
C LYS A 140 -7.44 -12.04 12.11
N LYS A 141 -6.28 -12.25 12.71
CA LYS A 141 -6.07 -12.30 14.15
C LYS A 141 -5.52 -10.99 14.72
N ALA A 142 -5.05 -10.09 13.86
CA ALA A 142 -4.37 -8.89 14.25
C ALA A 142 -5.31 -7.85 14.90
N ARG A 143 -4.78 -7.09 15.85
CA ARG A 143 -5.37 -5.86 16.35
C ARG A 143 -4.65 -4.61 15.80
N LEU A 144 -3.43 -4.78 15.30
CA LEU A 144 -2.64 -3.74 14.66
C LEU A 144 -2.09 -4.27 13.33
N VAL A 145 -2.46 -3.63 12.23
CA VAL A 145 -2.01 -3.96 10.88
C VAL A 145 -1.23 -2.80 10.28
N ALA A 146 0.00 -3.07 9.87
CA ALA A 146 0.84 -2.14 9.12
C ALA A 146 0.54 -2.24 7.63
N ASN A 147 -0.28 -1.34 7.10
CA ASN A 147 -0.65 -1.33 5.69
C ASN A 147 0.58 -1.00 4.81
N PRO A 148 0.88 -1.79 3.77
CA PRO A 148 2.06 -1.62 2.92
C PRO A 148 2.17 -0.25 2.27
N GLY A 149 3.38 0.15 1.91
CA GLY A 149 3.60 1.28 1.02
C GLY A 149 3.10 1.01 -0.40
N CYS A 150 2.75 2.06 -1.14
CA CYS A 150 2.18 1.90 -2.47
C CYS A 150 3.14 1.23 -3.47
N TYR A 151 4.39 1.66 -3.49
CA TYR A 151 5.40 1.00 -4.33
C TYR A 151 5.68 -0.43 -3.88
N THR A 152 5.76 -0.67 -2.57
CA THR A 152 6.08 -1.98 -2.01
C THR A 152 4.95 -2.98 -2.25
N THR A 153 3.70 -2.57 -2.16
CA THR A 153 2.55 -3.39 -2.59
C THR A 153 2.74 -3.86 -4.04
N CYS A 154 3.04 -2.94 -4.96
CA CYS A 154 3.23 -3.28 -6.36
C CYS A 154 4.44 -4.19 -6.60
N SER A 155 5.61 -3.81 -6.08
CA SER A 155 6.86 -4.52 -6.32
C SER A 155 6.90 -5.89 -5.65
N ILE A 156 6.42 -5.99 -4.39
CA ILE A 156 6.40 -7.27 -3.69
C ILE A 156 5.46 -8.25 -4.42
N LEU A 157 4.21 -7.86 -4.73
CA LEU A 157 3.30 -8.73 -5.48
C LEU A 157 3.85 -9.11 -6.86
N THR A 158 4.65 -8.27 -7.47
CA THR A 158 5.28 -8.57 -8.76
C THR A 158 6.40 -9.60 -8.63
N ILE A 159 7.17 -9.60 -7.53
CA ILE A 159 8.39 -10.42 -7.37
C ILE A 159 8.15 -11.66 -6.50
N TYR A 160 7.22 -11.59 -5.55
CA TYR A 160 6.98 -12.58 -4.51
C TYR A 160 6.95 -14.04 -4.97
N PRO A 161 6.22 -14.41 -6.05
CA PRO A 161 6.18 -15.81 -6.47
C PRO A 161 7.55 -16.39 -6.79
N LEU A 162 8.40 -15.61 -7.44
CA LEU A 162 9.73 -16.04 -7.86
C LEU A 162 10.73 -16.06 -6.70
N ALA A 163 10.63 -15.11 -5.78
CA ALA A 163 11.41 -15.13 -4.56
C ALA A 163 11.05 -16.35 -3.70
N LYS A 164 9.76 -16.63 -3.53
CA LYS A 164 9.24 -17.73 -2.71
C LYS A 164 9.61 -19.10 -3.26
N GLU A 165 9.61 -19.27 -4.60
CA GLU A 165 9.99 -20.53 -5.26
C GLU A 165 11.52 -20.61 -5.53
N GLY A 166 12.27 -19.58 -5.16
CA GLY A 166 13.72 -19.56 -5.34
C GLY A 166 14.19 -19.62 -6.80
N LEU A 167 13.41 -19.03 -7.73
CA LEU A 167 13.68 -19.08 -9.18
C LEU A 167 14.63 -18.00 -9.68
N ILE A 168 14.90 -16.99 -8.87
CA ILE A 168 15.76 -15.84 -9.21
C ILE A 168 16.93 -15.71 -8.25
N ASP A 169 17.98 -15.05 -8.71
CA ASP A 169 19.09 -14.61 -7.87
C ASP A 169 18.68 -13.33 -7.12
N MET A 170 18.44 -13.45 -5.82
CA MET A 170 17.97 -12.37 -4.96
C MET A 170 18.93 -11.18 -4.88
N SER A 171 20.23 -11.39 -5.07
CA SER A 171 21.24 -10.33 -5.06
C SER A 171 21.25 -9.48 -6.33
N SER A 172 20.55 -9.91 -7.37
CA SER A 172 20.50 -9.25 -8.69
C SER A 172 19.26 -8.40 -8.91
N ILE A 173 18.40 -8.24 -7.90
CA ILE A 173 17.11 -7.53 -8.03
C ILE A 173 17.35 -6.03 -8.22
N ILE A 174 16.74 -5.50 -9.29
CA ILE A 174 16.60 -4.07 -9.54
C ILE A 174 15.13 -3.78 -9.75
N ILE A 175 14.60 -2.79 -9.02
CA ILE A 175 13.22 -2.32 -9.16
C ILE A 175 13.24 -0.88 -9.65
N ASP A 176 12.70 -0.68 -10.85
CA ASP A 176 12.54 0.62 -11.48
C ASP A 176 11.04 0.94 -11.55
N ALA A 177 10.56 1.85 -10.70
CA ALA A 177 9.15 2.10 -10.51
C ALA A 177 8.74 3.54 -10.85
N LYS A 178 7.59 3.70 -11.49
CA LYS A 178 6.99 4.98 -11.88
C LYS A 178 5.69 5.18 -11.11
N SER A 179 5.50 6.37 -10.54
CA SER A 179 4.29 6.72 -9.79
C SER A 179 3.69 8.04 -10.24
N GLY A 180 2.38 8.09 -10.28
CA GLY A 180 1.65 9.36 -10.36
C GLY A 180 1.88 10.24 -9.12
N THR A 181 1.65 11.54 -9.30
CA THR A 181 1.99 12.59 -8.34
C THR A 181 1.18 12.56 -7.05
N SER A 182 -0.01 11.96 -7.06
CA SER A 182 -0.82 11.79 -5.84
C SER A 182 -0.11 10.97 -4.75
N GLY A 183 0.87 10.12 -5.14
CA GLY A 183 1.71 9.38 -4.20
C GLY A 183 2.59 10.26 -3.30
N ALA A 184 2.87 11.50 -3.71
CA ALA A 184 3.60 12.48 -2.90
C ALA A 184 2.73 13.18 -1.82
N GLY A 185 1.42 12.90 -1.80
CA GLY A 185 0.46 13.46 -0.86
C GLY A 185 -0.06 14.86 -1.26
N ARG A 186 -1.04 15.36 -0.49
CA ARG A 186 -1.74 16.63 -0.77
C ARG A 186 -0.94 17.88 -0.35
N GLY A 187 0.07 17.71 0.47
CA GLY A 187 0.89 18.84 0.95
C GLY A 187 1.54 19.61 -0.20
N ALA A 188 1.37 20.94 -0.22
CA ALA A 188 1.98 21.80 -1.23
C ALA A 188 3.51 21.80 -1.08
N LYS A 189 4.19 21.38 -2.13
CA LYS A 189 5.64 21.41 -2.28
C LYS A 189 5.96 21.87 -3.69
N VAL A 190 7.08 22.57 -3.88
CA VAL A 190 7.51 23.03 -5.21
C VAL A 190 7.51 21.87 -6.20
N ASP A 191 8.08 20.74 -5.82
CA ASP A 191 8.17 19.52 -6.64
C ASP A 191 6.82 18.95 -7.12
N ASN A 192 5.71 19.35 -6.51
CA ASN A 192 4.36 18.88 -6.82
C ASN A 192 3.49 19.95 -7.52
N LEU A 193 4.05 21.13 -7.80
CA LEU A 193 3.34 22.18 -8.55
C LEU A 193 3.12 21.75 -10.01
N PHE A 194 2.01 22.17 -10.59
CA PHE A 194 1.64 21.78 -11.96
C PHE A 194 2.77 22.05 -12.98
N CYS A 195 3.38 23.24 -12.96
CA CYS A 195 4.46 23.59 -13.88
C CYS A 195 5.77 22.82 -13.66
N GLU A 196 5.97 22.24 -12.48
CA GLU A 196 7.14 21.41 -12.17
C GLU A 196 6.93 19.93 -12.56
N VAL A 197 5.68 19.49 -12.58
CA VAL A 197 5.31 18.10 -12.85
C VAL A 197 4.89 17.88 -14.29
N ASN A 198 4.17 18.84 -14.89
CA ASN A 198 3.63 18.68 -16.25
C ASN A 198 4.78 18.53 -17.26
N GLU A 199 4.64 17.56 -18.18
CA GLU A 199 5.66 17.25 -19.20
C GLU A 199 7.06 16.90 -18.65
N ASN A 200 7.14 16.52 -17.36
CA ASN A 200 8.38 16.21 -16.67
C ASN A 200 8.32 14.84 -15.99
N MET A 201 9.38 14.06 -16.13
CA MET A 201 9.58 12.80 -15.41
C MET A 201 10.93 12.81 -14.73
N LYS A 202 10.98 12.47 -13.43
CA LYS A 202 12.23 12.49 -12.68
C LYS A 202 12.34 11.29 -11.72
N ALA A 203 13.56 10.76 -11.59
CA ALA A 203 13.91 9.89 -10.48
C ALA A 203 14.02 10.70 -9.19
N TYR A 204 13.66 10.12 -8.06
CA TYR A 204 13.78 10.75 -6.74
C TYR A 204 14.13 9.72 -5.67
N GLY A 205 14.73 10.17 -4.57
CA GLY A 205 15.11 9.27 -3.48
C GLY A 205 16.00 8.10 -3.93
N VAL A 206 16.84 8.29 -4.94
CA VAL A 206 17.71 7.24 -5.51
C VAL A 206 18.64 6.72 -4.42
N ALA A 207 18.66 5.42 -4.18
CA ALA A 207 19.39 4.73 -3.12
C ALA A 207 19.05 5.20 -1.67
N THR A 208 18.03 6.04 -1.50
CA THR A 208 17.65 6.60 -0.19
C THR A 208 16.15 6.57 0.08
N HIS A 209 15.36 5.99 -0.84
CA HIS A 209 13.91 5.94 -0.69
C HIS A 209 13.50 4.97 0.42
N ARG A 210 12.58 5.42 1.28
CA ARG A 210 12.13 4.71 2.49
C ARG A 210 11.41 3.37 2.24
N HIS A 211 10.96 3.09 1.01
CA HIS A 211 10.41 1.79 0.64
C HIS A 211 11.50 0.74 0.32
N THR A 212 12.79 1.12 0.28
CA THR A 212 13.87 0.15 0.04
C THR A 212 13.92 -0.93 1.11
N PRO A 213 14.08 -0.61 2.41
CA PRO A 213 14.16 -1.62 3.45
C PRO A 213 12.86 -2.44 3.60
N GLU A 214 11.70 -1.85 3.29
CA GLU A 214 10.43 -2.57 3.30
C GLU A 214 10.39 -3.66 2.21
N ASN A 215 10.88 -3.38 0.99
CA ASN A 215 11.02 -4.39 -0.06
C ASN A 215 12.02 -5.48 0.33
N GLU A 216 13.19 -5.09 0.87
CA GLU A 216 14.26 -6.00 1.28
C GLU A 216 13.77 -6.96 2.36
N GLU A 217 13.11 -6.45 3.40
CA GLU A 217 12.59 -7.24 4.50
C GLU A 217 11.53 -8.26 4.02
N GLN A 218 10.53 -7.81 3.26
CA GLN A 218 9.44 -8.67 2.84
C GLN A 218 9.87 -9.72 1.81
N LEU A 219 10.74 -9.36 0.88
CA LEU A 219 11.31 -10.32 -0.07
C LEU A 219 12.31 -11.27 0.61
N GLY A 220 12.99 -10.81 1.67
CA GLY A 220 13.81 -11.65 2.54
C GLY A 220 12.99 -12.71 3.26
N TYR A 221 11.83 -12.34 3.84
CA TYR A 221 10.92 -13.33 4.43
C TYR A 221 10.33 -14.31 3.39
N ALA A 222 10.11 -13.85 2.17
CA ALA A 222 9.63 -14.72 1.10
C ALA A 222 10.67 -15.75 0.69
N SER A 223 11.92 -15.34 0.46
CA SER A 223 13.01 -16.20 -0.04
C SER A 223 13.73 -16.98 1.06
N GLY A 224 13.68 -16.50 2.32
CA GLY A 224 14.49 -17.03 3.41
C GLY A 224 15.98 -16.63 3.36
N GLU A 225 16.32 -15.63 2.55
CA GLU A 225 17.67 -15.10 2.35
C GLU A 225 17.71 -13.61 2.72
N GLU A 226 18.87 -13.09 3.11
CA GLU A 226 19.07 -11.64 3.22
C GLU A 226 19.03 -11.01 1.83
N VAL A 227 18.24 -9.95 1.66
CA VAL A 227 18.05 -9.27 0.38
C VAL A 227 18.57 -7.85 0.47
N VAL A 228 19.43 -7.48 -0.47
CA VAL A 228 19.85 -6.11 -0.73
C VAL A 228 19.59 -5.82 -2.20
N LEU A 229 18.76 -4.82 -2.48
CA LEU A 229 18.31 -4.52 -3.84
C LEU A 229 18.46 -3.05 -4.22
N ASN A 230 18.43 -2.77 -5.51
CA ASN A 230 18.31 -1.40 -6.00
C ASN A 230 16.84 -1.06 -6.25
N PHE A 231 16.36 0.00 -5.58
CA PHE A 231 15.03 0.57 -5.79
C PHE A 231 15.15 2.01 -6.28
N THR A 232 14.64 2.27 -7.48
CA THR A 232 14.68 3.60 -8.10
C THR A 232 13.26 4.04 -8.46
N PRO A 233 12.61 4.85 -7.61
CA PRO A 233 11.29 5.41 -7.92
C PRO A 233 11.39 6.63 -8.82
N HIS A 234 10.37 6.82 -9.67
CA HIS A 234 10.21 7.99 -10.53
C HIS A 234 8.84 8.62 -10.31
N LEU A 235 8.80 9.94 -10.32
CA LEU A 235 7.55 10.69 -10.41
C LEU A 235 7.27 11.00 -11.89
N VAL A 236 6.06 10.69 -12.34
CA VAL A 236 5.64 10.88 -13.74
C VAL A 236 4.41 11.79 -13.82
N PRO A 237 4.18 12.49 -14.95
CA PRO A 237 3.13 13.50 -15.08
C PRO A 237 1.74 12.88 -15.27
N MET A 238 1.31 12.10 -14.30
CA MET A 238 -0.05 11.57 -14.18
C MET A 238 -0.54 11.67 -12.73
N ASN A 239 -1.83 11.65 -12.52
CA ASN A 239 -2.39 11.77 -11.17
C ASN A 239 -2.20 10.48 -10.38
N ARG A 240 -2.63 9.34 -10.92
CA ARG A 240 -2.67 8.03 -10.24
C ARG A 240 -1.92 6.97 -11.02
N GLY A 241 -1.63 5.90 -10.36
CA GLY A 241 -1.04 4.69 -10.90
C GLY A 241 0.42 4.49 -10.52
N ILE A 242 0.80 3.24 -10.35
CA ILE A 242 2.19 2.80 -10.26
C ILE A 242 2.42 1.73 -11.32
N LEU A 243 3.52 1.85 -12.05
CA LEU A 243 4.09 0.79 -12.87
C LEU A 243 5.47 0.45 -12.31
N ALA A 244 5.62 -0.76 -11.77
CA ALA A 244 6.91 -1.30 -11.36
C ALA A 244 7.45 -2.23 -12.44
N THR A 245 8.72 -2.03 -12.82
CA THR A 245 9.46 -2.95 -13.67
C THR A 245 10.66 -3.44 -12.88
N ALA A 246 10.65 -4.73 -12.56
CA ALA A 246 11.73 -5.35 -11.81
C ALA A 246 12.54 -6.29 -12.71
N TYR A 247 13.82 -6.35 -12.46
CA TYR A 247 14.78 -7.19 -13.19
C TYR A 247 15.52 -8.08 -12.21
N ALA A 248 15.76 -9.34 -12.59
CA ALA A 248 16.63 -10.25 -11.87
C ALA A 248 17.27 -11.26 -12.82
N ASN A 249 18.36 -11.88 -12.40
CA ASN A 249 18.91 -13.04 -13.09
C ASN A 249 18.06 -14.28 -12.73
N LEU A 250 17.66 -15.05 -13.72
CA LEU A 250 17.09 -16.38 -13.47
C LEU A 250 18.17 -17.35 -13.00
N LYS A 251 17.81 -18.25 -12.09
CA LYS A 251 18.68 -19.38 -11.78
C LYS A 251 18.83 -20.30 -13.00
N ALA A 252 19.94 -21.00 -13.09
CA ALA A 252 20.27 -21.85 -14.23
C ALA A 252 19.18 -22.93 -14.46
N GLY A 253 18.71 -23.05 -15.68
CA GLY A 253 17.74 -24.06 -16.10
C GLY A 253 16.28 -23.70 -15.85
N VAL A 254 15.97 -22.56 -15.23
CA VAL A 254 14.58 -22.11 -15.02
C VAL A 254 13.91 -21.78 -16.35
N THR A 255 12.75 -22.37 -16.57
CA THR A 255 11.95 -22.25 -17.80
C THR A 255 10.83 -21.23 -17.68
N TYR A 256 10.23 -20.83 -18.81
CA TYR A 256 9.03 -19.98 -18.82
C TYR A 256 7.85 -20.64 -18.08
N GLU A 257 7.69 -21.95 -18.27
CA GLU A 257 6.61 -22.74 -17.70
C GLU A 257 6.72 -22.79 -16.17
N GLU A 258 7.91 -22.92 -15.61
CA GLU A 258 8.16 -22.90 -14.17
C GLU A 258 7.85 -21.52 -13.57
N VAL A 259 8.28 -20.46 -14.24
CA VAL A 259 7.94 -19.09 -13.83
C VAL A 259 6.44 -18.85 -13.88
N ARG A 260 5.77 -19.24 -14.96
CA ARG A 260 4.31 -19.12 -15.10
C ARG A 260 3.57 -19.90 -14.00
N ALA A 261 3.98 -21.14 -13.76
CA ALA A 261 3.41 -21.98 -12.70
C ALA A 261 3.60 -21.38 -11.30
N ALA A 262 4.72 -20.72 -11.03
CA ALA A 262 4.93 -20.01 -9.78
C ALA A 262 3.90 -18.89 -9.58
N TYR A 263 3.67 -18.02 -10.57
CA TYR A 263 2.63 -17.00 -10.48
C TYR A 263 1.24 -17.60 -10.32
N GLU A 264 0.89 -18.62 -11.08
CA GLU A 264 -0.41 -19.30 -11.01
C GLU A 264 -0.64 -19.95 -9.64
N LYS A 265 0.40 -20.54 -9.05
CA LYS A 265 0.33 -21.16 -7.72
C LYS A 265 -0.13 -20.17 -6.65
N TYR A 266 0.39 -18.96 -6.67
CA TYR A 266 0.08 -17.94 -5.65
C TYR A 266 -1.13 -17.08 -6.00
N TYR A 267 -1.42 -16.84 -7.28
CA TYR A 267 -2.39 -15.82 -7.68
C TYR A 267 -3.68 -16.32 -8.33
N ASN A 268 -3.78 -17.59 -8.73
CA ASN A 268 -5.00 -18.11 -9.37
C ASN A 268 -6.28 -17.98 -8.50
N LYS A 269 -6.14 -17.88 -7.17
CA LYS A 269 -7.26 -17.73 -6.24
C LYS A 269 -7.39 -16.31 -5.69
N GLU A 270 -6.48 -15.42 -6.04
CA GLU A 270 -6.46 -14.05 -5.56
C GLU A 270 -7.36 -13.16 -6.43
N LYS A 271 -8.47 -12.69 -5.85
CA LYS A 271 -9.44 -11.87 -6.59
C LYS A 271 -8.83 -10.63 -7.21
N PHE A 272 -7.91 -9.99 -6.49
CA PHE A 272 -7.37 -8.70 -6.90
C PHE A 272 -6.04 -8.78 -7.64
N VAL A 273 -5.42 -9.95 -7.77
CA VAL A 273 -4.18 -10.10 -8.57
C VAL A 273 -4.49 -10.82 -9.87
N ARG A 274 -4.24 -10.14 -11.00
CA ARG A 274 -4.48 -10.67 -12.34
C ARG A 274 -3.15 -10.96 -13.02
N LEU A 275 -2.86 -12.24 -13.21
CA LEU A 275 -1.76 -12.66 -14.07
C LEU A 275 -2.21 -12.57 -15.52
N LEU A 276 -1.70 -11.58 -16.25
CA LEU A 276 -2.12 -11.31 -17.61
C LEU A 276 -1.70 -12.44 -18.59
N ASP A 277 -2.32 -12.46 -19.75
CA ASP A 277 -1.98 -13.39 -20.83
C ASP A 277 -0.55 -13.18 -21.30
N LYS A 278 0.04 -14.25 -21.85
CA LYS A 278 1.39 -14.21 -22.41
C LYS A 278 1.54 -13.01 -23.36
N ASP A 279 2.64 -12.30 -23.21
CA ASP A 279 3.00 -11.13 -24.04
C ASP A 279 2.20 -9.84 -23.79
N VAL A 280 1.24 -9.83 -22.86
CA VAL A 280 0.50 -8.62 -22.47
C VAL A 280 1.22 -7.91 -21.32
N CYS A 281 1.66 -6.67 -21.53
CA CYS A 281 2.30 -5.86 -20.47
C CYS A 281 1.28 -5.10 -19.64
N PRO A 282 1.39 -5.07 -18.30
CA PRO A 282 0.53 -4.28 -17.43
C PRO A 282 0.57 -2.79 -17.77
N GLN A 283 -0.57 -2.10 -17.57
CA GLN A 283 -0.71 -0.66 -17.76
C GLN A 283 -1.46 -0.05 -16.58
N THR A 284 -1.03 1.12 -16.13
CA THR A 284 -1.67 1.84 -15.02
C THR A 284 -3.14 2.15 -15.28
N LYS A 285 -3.49 2.44 -16.52
CA LYS A 285 -4.86 2.76 -16.94
C LYS A 285 -5.85 1.58 -16.76
N TRP A 286 -5.37 0.34 -16.78
CA TRP A 286 -6.23 -0.84 -16.65
C TRP A 286 -6.59 -1.18 -15.20
N VAL A 287 -5.99 -0.50 -14.24
CA VAL A 287 -6.21 -0.71 -12.81
C VAL A 287 -6.69 0.55 -12.08
N GLU A 288 -6.77 1.68 -12.77
CA GLU A 288 -7.14 2.98 -12.20
C GLU A 288 -8.50 2.94 -11.50
N GLY A 289 -8.57 3.47 -10.28
CA GLY A 289 -9.77 3.54 -9.45
C GLY A 289 -10.21 2.20 -8.83
N SER A 290 -9.42 1.13 -9.00
CA SER A 290 -9.76 -0.21 -8.54
C SER A 290 -8.71 -0.82 -7.60
N ASN A 291 -9.09 -1.91 -6.93
CA ASN A 291 -8.19 -2.67 -6.07
C ASN A 291 -7.41 -3.77 -6.82
N TYR A 292 -7.46 -3.79 -8.16
CA TYR A 292 -6.74 -4.77 -8.95
C TYR A 292 -5.24 -4.48 -9.07
N VAL A 293 -4.48 -5.56 -9.16
CA VAL A 293 -3.04 -5.58 -9.49
C VAL A 293 -2.89 -6.40 -10.77
N ASP A 294 -2.34 -5.82 -11.80
CA ASP A 294 -1.95 -6.55 -13.01
C ASP A 294 -0.47 -6.91 -12.92
N VAL A 295 -0.15 -8.18 -13.08
CA VAL A 295 1.24 -8.68 -13.11
C VAL A 295 1.51 -9.48 -14.36
N ASN A 296 2.73 -9.41 -14.86
CA ASN A 296 3.25 -10.29 -15.90
C ASN A 296 4.78 -10.28 -15.91
N PHE A 297 5.36 -11.12 -16.75
CA PHE A 297 6.81 -11.24 -16.90
C PHE A 297 7.23 -11.54 -18.33
N LYS A 298 8.49 -11.27 -18.61
CA LYS A 298 9.22 -11.67 -19.82
C LYS A 298 10.58 -12.24 -19.45
N ILE A 299 11.02 -13.28 -20.14
CA ILE A 299 12.40 -13.76 -20.06
C ILE A 299 13.13 -13.28 -21.32
N ASP A 300 14.25 -12.59 -21.13
CA ASP A 300 15.16 -12.26 -22.22
C ASP A 300 16.20 -13.37 -22.36
N PRO A 301 16.08 -14.23 -23.39
CA PRO A 301 16.98 -15.38 -23.56
C PRO A 301 18.43 -14.99 -23.86
N ARG A 302 18.68 -13.76 -24.31
CA ARG A 302 20.02 -13.26 -24.62
C ARG A 302 20.83 -12.97 -23.36
N THR A 303 20.17 -12.56 -22.30
CA THR A 303 20.80 -12.13 -21.04
C THR A 303 20.53 -13.07 -19.88
N ASN A 304 19.66 -14.06 -20.06
CA ASN A 304 19.10 -14.91 -19.00
C ASN A 304 18.48 -14.09 -17.83
N ARG A 305 17.93 -12.91 -18.15
CA ARG A 305 17.22 -12.07 -17.20
C ARG A 305 15.73 -12.21 -17.34
N ILE A 306 15.06 -12.19 -16.19
CA ILE A 306 13.62 -12.01 -16.14
C ILE A 306 13.29 -10.52 -15.91
N ILE A 307 12.28 -10.05 -16.62
CA ILE A 307 11.70 -8.73 -16.50
C ILE A 307 10.29 -8.95 -15.95
N MET A 308 10.07 -8.56 -14.71
CA MET A 308 8.80 -8.68 -14.00
C MET A 308 8.10 -7.32 -13.98
N MET A 309 6.82 -7.28 -14.28
CA MET A 309 6.07 -6.04 -14.41
C MET A 309 4.81 -6.10 -13.57
N GLY A 310 4.51 -5.01 -12.85
CA GLY A 310 3.27 -4.87 -12.08
C GLY A 310 2.68 -3.48 -12.21
N ALA A 311 1.35 -3.39 -12.21
CA ALA A 311 0.63 -2.12 -12.21
C ALA A 311 -0.48 -2.12 -11.17
N ILE A 312 -0.64 -0.99 -10.46
CA ILE A 312 -1.71 -0.74 -9.47
C ILE A 312 -2.19 0.70 -9.53
N ASP A 313 -3.36 0.97 -8.97
CA ASP A 313 -3.72 2.32 -8.50
C ASP A 313 -3.04 2.57 -7.14
N ASN A 314 -2.19 3.59 -7.07
CA ASN A 314 -1.39 3.89 -5.88
C ASN A 314 -2.22 4.35 -4.68
N LEU A 315 -3.43 4.88 -4.88
CA LEU A 315 -4.32 5.31 -3.80
C LEU A 315 -5.32 4.21 -3.40
N VAL A 316 -5.68 3.29 -4.30
CA VAL A 316 -6.59 2.19 -3.99
C VAL A 316 -5.79 0.98 -3.51
N LYS A 317 -5.31 0.10 -4.38
CA LYS A 317 -4.53 -1.07 -3.96
C LYS A 317 -3.23 -0.69 -3.25
N GLY A 318 -2.64 0.43 -3.64
CA GLY A 318 -1.41 0.93 -3.00
C GLY A 318 -1.61 1.57 -1.63
N ALA A 319 -2.85 1.86 -1.21
CA ALA A 319 -3.13 2.54 0.06
C ALA A 319 -4.50 2.18 0.65
N ALA A 320 -5.56 2.92 0.28
CA ALA A 320 -6.87 2.84 0.93
C ALA A 320 -7.59 1.51 0.66
N GLY A 321 -7.55 1.00 -0.57
CA GLY A 321 -8.19 -0.28 -0.91
C GLY A 321 -7.53 -1.44 -0.19
N GLN A 322 -6.19 -1.46 -0.09
CA GLN A 322 -5.45 -2.45 0.71
C GLN A 322 -5.84 -2.35 2.19
N ALA A 323 -6.00 -1.14 2.73
CA ALA A 323 -6.39 -0.93 4.11
C ALA A 323 -7.83 -1.43 4.39
N VAL A 324 -8.77 -1.21 3.46
CA VAL A 324 -10.13 -1.76 3.57
C VAL A 324 -10.12 -3.28 3.43
N GLN A 325 -9.31 -3.85 2.54
CA GLN A 325 -9.12 -5.30 2.41
C GLN A 325 -8.61 -5.91 3.72
N ASN A 326 -7.64 -5.25 4.38
CA ASN A 326 -7.15 -5.63 5.70
C ASN A 326 -8.27 -5.57 6.76
N MET A 327 -9.02 -4.48 6.82
CA MET A 327 -10.16 -4.34 7.74
C MET A 327 -11.18 -5.48 7.52
N ASN A 328 -11.53 -5.80 6.28
CA ASN A 328 -12.46 -6.88 5.99
C ASN A 328 -12.00 -8.21 6.58
N LEU A 329 -10.73 -8.56 6.41
CA LEU A 329 -10.13 -9.76 7.00
C LEU A 329 -10.15 -9.71 8.54
N MET A 330 -9.77 -8.59 9.16
CA MET A 330 -9.73 -8.41 10.61
C MET A 330 -11.11 -8.59 11.26
N PHE A 331 -12.20 -8.28 10.54
CA PHE A 331 -13.57 -8.40 11.03
C PHE A 331 -14.33 -9.61 10.47
N GLY A 332 -13.65 -10.48 9.72
CA GLY A 332 -14.25 -11.70 9.19
C GLY A 332 -15.31 -11.45 8.09
N LEU A 333 -15.25 -10.30 7.44
CA LEU A 333 -16.05 -9.98 6.26
C LEU A 333 -15.47 -10.66 5.01
N PRO A 334 -16.26 -10.78 3.92
CA PRO A 334 -15.69 -11.11 2.62
C PRO A 334 -14.58 -10.13 2.26
N GLU A 335 -13.41 -10.64 1.92
CA GLU A 335 -12.21 -9.82 1.64
C GLU A 335 -12.43 -8.77 0.55
N THR A 336 -13.35 -9.04 -0.37
CA THR A 336 -13.68 -8.17 -1.51
C THR A 336 -14.76 -7.13 -1.22
N GLU A 337 -15.38 -7.16 -0.06
CA GLU A 337 -16.52 -6.31 0.26
C GLU A 337 -16.17 -4.82 0.14
N GLY A 338 -16.97 -4.07 -0.61
CA GLY A 338 -16.74 -2.64 -0.88
C GLY A 338 -15.59 -2.33 -1.85
N LEU A 339 -14.89 -3.36 -2.38
CA LEU A 339 -13.71 -3.21 -3.22
C LEU A 339 -13.87 -3.73 -4.66
N GLU A 340 -15.05 -4.23 -5.03
CA GLU A 340 -15.30 -4.77 -6.37
C GLU A 340 -15.54 -3.66 -7.42
N LEU A 341 -14.76 -2.60 -7.32
CA LEU A 341 -14.80 -1.47 -8.27
C LEU A 341 -14.19 -1.90 -9.60
N VAL A 342 -14.91 -1.65 -10.68
CA VAL A 342 -14.39 -1.85 -12.03
C VAL A 342 -13.41 -0.73 -12.36
N PRO A 343 -12.22 -1.05 -12.92
CA PRO A 343 -11.28 -0.01 -13.34
C PRO A 343 -11.91 1.03 -14.27
N MET A 344 -11.58 2.28 -14.06
CA MET A 344 -12.04 3.38 -14.93
C MET A 344 -11.25 3.38 -16.24
N PHE A 345 -11.96 3.62 -17.36
CA PHE A 345 -11.35 3.77 -18.69
C PHE A 345 -12.25 4.66 -19.55
N PRO A 346 -11.78 5.68 -20.25
CA PRO A 346 -10.38 6.10 -20.48
C PRO A 346 -9.70 6.77 -19.32
#